data_dbf7dc6742166a3ae7a6823c24db4915
#
_entry.id   dbf7dc6742166a3ae7a6823c24db4915
#
_cell.length_a   1.000
_cell.length_b   1.000
_cell.length_c   1.000
_cell.angle_alpha   90.00
_cell.angle_beta   90.00
_cell.angle_gamma   90.00
#
_symmetry.space_group_name_H-M   'P 1'
#
loop_
_entity.id
_entity.type
_entity.pdbx_description
1 polymer ?
#
loop_
_entity_poly.entity_id
_entity_poly.type
_entity_poly.pdbx_seq_one_letter_code
_entity_poly.pdbx_strand_id
1 'polypeptide(L)'
;MMCSDLINLKETLKIFEDEGVEHLHIDVMDGTFVPNFGLGVDYIRSLRELTDIPMDLHLMVKDPEYKFQWVGIKENDIVSVHYESTFQVQRALDFLEPFGCKRFLAINPATPVYSLEEVLDYIDGIHLLMVNPGFAGQNIVPSTIKKAEKVMELLKEKNHEDIIMEVDGNITLEHAEILSKIGASIFVAGTSCLFTGDIKDYAQNLEKLRKAINR
;
A
#
# COMPACT_ATOMS: atom_id res chain seq x y z
N MET A 1 -4.53 -4.71 6.57
CA MET A 1 -5.31 -5.07 7.79
C MET A 1 -6.80 -5.32 7.50
N MET A 2 -7.37 -4.78 6.43
CA MET A 2 -8.79 -4.98 6.08
C MET A 2 -9.22 -6.46 5.99
N CYS A 3 -8.30 -7.35 5.58
CA CYS A 3 -8.55 -8.79 5.40
C CYS A 3 -8.17 -9.65 6.63
N SER A 4 -7.66 -9.04 7.71
CA SER A 4 -7.28 -9.76 8.92
C SER A 4 -8.49 -10.14 9.78
N ASP A 5 -8.29 -11.10 10.70
CA ASP A 5 -9.29 -11.40 11.73
C ASP A 5 -9.33 -10.25 12.76
N LEU A 6 -10.34 -9.38 12.63
CA LEU A 6 -10.51 -8.22 13.50
C LEU A 6 -10.93 -8.61 14.94
N ILE A 7 -11.40 -9.85 15.16
CA ILE A 7 -11.78 -10.33 16.50
C ILE A 7 -10.53 -10.79 17.27
N ASN A 8 -9.61 -11.48 16.59
CA ASN A 8 -8.36 -11.99 17.18
C ASN A 8 -7.16 -11.11 16.84
N LEU A 9 -7.37 -9.79 16.77
CA LEU A 9 -6.39 -8.82 16.32
C LEU A 9 -5.06 -8.88 17.08
N LYS A 10 -5.10 -9.06 18.41
CA LYS A 10 -3.88 -9.15 19.24
C LYS A 10 -3.01 -10.37 18.90
N GLU A 11 -3.63 -11.50 18.59
CA GLU A 11 -2.91 -12.69 18.17
C GLU A 11 -2.28 -12.51 16.79
N THR A 12 -3.02 -11.89 15.86
CA THR A 12 -2.50 -11.52 14.53
C THR A 12 -1.30 -10.58 14.64
N LEU A 13 -1.39 -9.53 15.45
CA LEU A 13 -0.30 -8.56 15.64
C LEU A 13 0.93 -9.22 16.25
N LYS A 14 0.73 -10.11 17.24
CA LYS A 14 1.85 -10.85 17.83
C LYS A 14 2.60 -11.71 16.79
N ILE A 15 1.86 -12.39 15.90
CA ILE A 15 2.49 -13.15 14.81
C ILE A 15 3.28 -12.20 13.90
N PHE A 16 2.74 -11.04 13.57
CA PHE A 16 3.42 -10.07 12.70
C PHE A 16 4.69 -9.49 13.34
N GLU A 17 4.66 -9.23 14.65
CA GLU A 17 5.84 -8.81 15.42
C GLU A 17 6.91 -9.91 15.46
N ASP A 18 6.52 -11.15 15.79
CA ASP A 18 7.41 -12.30 15.87
C ASP A 18 8.05 -12.62 14.51
N GLU A 19 7.33 -12.42 13.41
CA GLU A 19 7.80 -12.63 12.04
C GLU A 19 8.46 -11.38 11.42
N GLY A 20 8.54 -10.26 12.14
CA GLY A 20 9.18 -9.03 11.68
C GLY A 20 8.50 -8.42 10.44
N VAL A 21 7.17 -8.33 10.46
CA VAL A 21 6.41 -7.59 9.42
C VAL A 21 6.79 -6.12 9.48
N GLU A 22 7.13 -5.54 8.35
CA GLU A 22 7.72 -4.21 8.24
C GLU A 22 6.70 -3.09 8.42
N HIS A 23 5.49 -3.26 7.87
CA HIS A 23 4.39 -2.27 7.95
C HIS A 23 3.02 -2.96 8.04
N LEU A 24 2.08 -2.30 8.69
CA LEU A 24 0.66 -2.68 8.68
C LEU A 24 -0.07 -1.87 7.61
N HIS A 25 -0.46 -2.49 6.51
CA HIS A 25 -1.23 -1.83 5.46
C HIS A 25 -2.67 -1.59 5.90
N ILE A 26 -3.11 -0.32 5.85
CA ILE A 26 -4.42 0.15 6.34
C ILE A 26 -5.18 0.85 5.21
N ASP A 27 -6.23 0.22 4.72
CA ASP A 27 -7.14 0.76 3.71
C ASP A 27 -8.15 1.73 4.34
N VAL A 28 -7.94 3.02 4.17
CA VAL A 28 -8.85 4.07 4.65
C VAL A 28 -9.76 4.51 3.51
N MET A 29 -11.07 4.30 3.66
CA MET A 29 -12.05 4.60 2.61
C MET A 29 -13.18 5.48 3.17
N ASP A 30 -13.61 6.47 2.38
CA ASP A 30 -14.63 7.46 2.78
C ASP A 30 -16.00 7.30 2.11
N GLY A 31 -16.18 6.26 1.30
CA GLY A 31 -17.42 6.05 0.53
C GLY A 31 -17.64 7.05 -0.61
N THR A 32 -16.68 7.94 -0.86
CA THR A 32 -16.74 8.99 -1.87
C THR A 32 -15.77 8.73 -3.02
N PHE A 33 -14.50 8.48 -2.70
CA PHE A 33 -13.49 8.13 -3.70
C PHE A 33 -13.72 6.70 -4.22
N VAL A 34 -14.04 5.77 -3.32
CA VAL A 34 -14.43 4.40 -3.63
C VAL A 34 -15.82 4.10 -3.04
N PRO A 35 -16.64 3.23 -3.66
CA PRO A 35 -17.99 2.93 -3.19
C PRO A 35 -18.01 1.91 -2.03
N ASN A 36 -17.14 2.13 -1.04
CA ASN A 36 -16.99 1.31 0.15
C ASN A 36 -16.52 2.15 1.34
N PHE A 37 -16.75 1.67 2.56
CA PHE A 37 -16.20 2.22 3.78
C PHE A 37 -15.10 1.29 4.29
N GLY A 38 -13.92 1.83 4.53
CA GLY A 38 -12.76 1.09 5.02
C GLY A 38 -12.50 1.29 6.51
N LEU A 39 -11.28 0.97 6.92
CA LEU A 39 -10.84 1.11 8.30
C LEU A 39 -10.75 2.60 8.67
N GLY A 40 -11.43 3.00 9.73
CA GLY A 40 -11.54 4.40 10.14
C GLY A 40 -10.44 4.83 11.12
N VAL A 41 -10.47 6.11 11.46
CA VAL A 41 -9.49 6.78 12.33
C VAL A 41 -9.36 6.12 13.71
N ASP A 42 -10.47 5.71 14.31
CA ASP A 42 -10.45 5.07 15.64
C ASP A 42 -9.82 3.68 15.59
N TYR A 43 -9.94 2.96 14.47
CA TYR A 43 -9.23 1.71 14.28
C TYR A 43 -7.71 1.93 14.23
N ILE A 44 -7.24 2.94 13.49
CA ILE A 44 -5.83 3.31 13.42
C ILE A 44 -5.29 3.66 14.81
N ARG A 45 -6.03 4.47 15.58
CA ARG A 45 -5.65 4.81 16.98
C ARG A 45 -5.53 3.57 17.86
N SER A 46 -6.50 2.67 17.77
CA SER A 46 -6.49 1.42 18.53
C SER A 46 -5.31 0.51 18.18
N LEU A 47 -4.94 0.43 16.89
CA LEU A 47 -3.75 -0.29 16.47
C LEU A 47 -2.47 0.29 17.07
N ARG A 48 -2.35 1.62 17.11
CA ARG A 48 -1.20 2.34 17.68
C ARG A 48 -0.99 2.07 19.19
N GLU A 49 -2.05 1.65 19.89
CA GLU A 49 -1.99 1.23 21.31
C GLU A 49 -1.57 -0.23 21.48
N LEU A 50 -1.66 -1.02 20.43
CA LEU A 50 -1.44 -2.46 20.46
C LEU A 50 -0.08 -2.90 19.91
N THR A 51 0.54 -2.09 19.04
CA THR A 51 1.80 -2.44 18.37
C THR A 51 2.60 -1.21 17.97
N ASP A 52 3.92 -1.37 17.90
CA ASP A 52 4.86 -0.36 17.40
C ASP A 52 5.19 -0.55 15.90
N ILE A 53 4.63 -1.56 15.23
CA ILE A 53 4.82 -1.74 13.78
C ILE A 53 4.35 -0.48 13.05
N PRO A 54 5.19 0.14 12.21
CA PRO A 54 4.78 1.30 11.40
C PRO A 54 3.58 1.00 10.52
N MET A 55 2.83 2.02 10.15
CA MET A 55 1.66 1.85 9.29
C MET A 55 1.95 2.32 7.87
N ASP A 56 1.40 1.60 6.93
CA ASP A 56 1.25 2.00 5.55
C ASP A 56 -0.22 2.39 5.34
N LEU A 57 -0.45 3.70 5.32
CA LEU A 57 -1.79 4.30 5.28
C LEU A 57 -2.20 4.56 3.83
N HIS A 58 -2.99 3.67 3.28
CA HIS A 58 -3.54 3.78 1.92
C HIS A 58 -4.84 4.59 1.95
N LEU A 59 -4.76 5.86 1.52
CA LEU A 59 -5.86 6.80 1.61
C LEU A 59 -6.73 6.80 0.34
N MET A 60 -7.69 5.90 0.29
CA MET A 60 -8.74 5.87 -0.73
C MET A 60 -9.87 6.85 -0.36
N VAL A 61 -9.51 8.13 -0.22
CA VAL A 61 -10.41 9.19 0.20
C VAL A 61 -10.32 10.38 -0.74
N LYS A 62 -11.43 11.07 -0.96
CA LYS A 62 -11.45 12.30 -1.76
C LYS A 62 -10.83 13.45 -0.99
N ASP A 63 -10.07 14.32 -1.70
CA ASP A 63 -9.41 15.50 -1.15
C ASP A 63 -8.64 15.18 0.16
N PRO A 64 -7.61 14.25 0.10
CA PRO A 64 -6.92 13.70 1.28
C PRO A 64 -6.18 14.77 2.08
N GLU A 65 -5.74 15.86 1.46
CA GLU A 65 -5.02 16.97 2.08
C GLU A 65 -5.79 17.62 3.25
N TYR A 66 -7.11 17.53 3.26
CA TYR A 66 -7.94 18.03 4.37
C TYR A 66 -8.14 17.00 5.49
N LYS A 67 -7.61 15.78 5.35
CA LYS A 67 -7.87 14.65 6.24
C LYS A 67 -6.61 14.10 6.95
N PHE A 68 -5.42 14.51 6.54
CA PHE A 68 -4.15 14.00 7.10
C PHE A 68 -4.06 14.13 8.62
N GLN A 69 -4.57 15.23 9.19
CA GLN A 69 -4.56 15.43 10.64
C GLN A 69 -5.46 14.45 11.41
N TRP A 70 -6.41 13.78 10.74
CA TRP A 70 -7.33 12.86 11.39
C TRP A 70 -6.75 11.48 11.58
N VAL A 71 -5.89 11.02 10.65
CA VAL A 71 -5.42 9.62 10.59
C VAL A 71 -4.21 9.34 11.50
N GLY A 72 -3.67 10.34 12.20
CA GLY A 72 -2.61 10.15 13.18
C GLY A 72 -1.29 9.65 12.57
N ILE A 73 -0.86 10.28 11.47
CA ILE A 73 0.39 9.98 10.75
C ILE A 73 1.60 10.15 11.67
N LYS A 74 2.56 9.24 11.62
CA LYS A 74 3.86 9.29 12.32
C LYS A 74 5.03 9.24 11.33
N GLU A 75 6.21 9.65 11.80
CA GLU A 75 7.45 9.77 11.02
C GLU A 75 7.84 8.49 10.25
N ASN A 76 7.63 7.31 10.82
CA ASN A 76 8.01 6.05 10.19
C ASN A 76 6.90 5.41 9.34
N ASP A 77 5.78 6.11 9.17
CA ASP A 77 4.69 5.61 8.34
C ASP A 77 4.97 5.82 6.85
N ILE A 78 4.31 5.02 6.04
CA ILE A 78 4.07 5.28 4.63
C ILE A 78 2.67 5.89 4.51
N VAL A 79 2.51 6.91 3.68
CA VAL A 79 1.20 7.49 3.37
C VAL A 79 1.02 7.54 1.86
N SER A 80 0.11 6.73 1.36
CA SER A 80 -0.25 6.65 -0.05
C SER A 80 -1.50 7.48 -0.34
N VAL A 81 -1.37 8.51 -1.19
CA VAL A 81 -2.50 9.29 -1.71
C VAL A 81 -2.72 8.96 -3.18
N HIS A 82 -3.97 8.86 -3.61
CA HIS A 82 -4.27 8.59 -5.01
C HIS A 82 -4.10 9.82 -5.89
N TYR A 83 -3.45 9.64 -7.04
CA TYR A 83 -3.37 10.65 -8.10
C TYR A 83 -4.76 11.19 -8.46
N GLU A 84 -5.77 10.31 -8.47
CA GLU A 84 -7.14 10.62 -8.88
C GLU A 84 -8.00 11.22 -7.75
N SER A 85 -7.50 11.30 -6.52
CA SER A 85 -8.28 11.70 -5.34
C SER A 85 -8.34 13.20 -5.10
N THR A 86 -7.44 13.97 -5.74
CA THR A 86 -7.33 15.41 -5.61
C THR A 86 -7.02 16.08 -6.96
N PHE A 87 -7.36 17.35 -7.10
CA PHE A 87 -6.96 18.17 -8.27
C PHE A 87 -5.55 18.76 -8.14
N GLN A 88 -4.96 18.74 -6.94
CA GLN A 88 -3.69 19.39 -6.62
C GLN A 88 -2.71 18.38 -6.00
N VAL A 89 -2.35 17.37 -6.80
CA VAL A 89 -1.52 16.22 -6.32
C VAL A 89 -0.24 16.69 -5.65
N GLN A 90 0.54 17.56 -6.30
CA GLN A 90 1.79 18.10 -5.76
C GLN A 90 1.56 18.79 -4.39
N ARG A 91 0.50 19.62 -4.28
CA ARG A 91 0.16 20.27 -3.00
C ARG A 91 -0.23 19.26 -1.91
N ALA A 92 -0.95 18.21 -2.27
CA ALA A 92 -1.30 17.16 -1.31
C ALA A 92 -0.05 16.46 -0.77
N LEU A 93 0.94 16.20 -1.64
CA LEU A 93 2.24 15.63 -1.25
C LEU A 93 3.05 16.58 -0.36
N ASP A 94 3.08 17.89 -0.66
CA ASP A 94 3.73 18.89 0.19
C ASP A 94 3.10 18.96 1.59
N PHE A 95 1.78 18.79 1.70
CA PHE A 95 1.09 18.81 2.99
C PHE A 95 1.44 17.59 3.87
N LEU A 96 2.05 16.55 3.33
CA LEU A 96 2.59 15.42 4.10
C LEU A 96 3.99 15.70 4.65
N GLU A 97 4.74 16.65 4.10
CA GLU A 97 6.12 16.93 4.51
C GLU A 97 6.29 17.16 6.03
N PRO A 98 5.42 17.97 6.71
CA PRO A 98 5.55 18.22 8.13
C PRO A 98 5.38 16.98 9.04
N PHE A 99 4.82 15.89 8.53
CA PHE A 99 4.66 14.64 9.29
C PHE A 99 5.92 13.78 9.30
N GLY A 100 6.88 14.04 8.39
CA GLY A 100 8.12 13.27 8.25
C GLY A 100 7.92 11.82 7.77
N CYS A 101 6.72 11.48 7.30
CA CYS A 101 6.39 10.15 6.77
C CYS A 101 6.94 9.95 5.35
N LYS A 102 6.98 8.72 4.89
CA LYS A 102 7.22 8.39 3.47
C LYS A 102 5.98 8.74 2.64
N ARG A 103 6.18 9.55 1.60
CA ARG A 103 5.12 10.03 0.71
C ARG A 103 5.02 9.15 -0.51
N PHE A 104 3.94 8.38 -0.61
CA PHE A 104 3.70 7.52 -1.77
C PHE A 104 2.55 8.08 -2.61
N LEU A 105 2.68 7.94 -3.93
CA LEU A 105 1.60 8.26 -4.86
C LEU A 105 0.98 6.98 -5.41
N ALA A 106 -0.28 6.76 -5.09
CA ALA A 106 -1.06 5.64 -5.60
C ALA A 106 -1.64 5.97 -6.98
N ILE A 107 -1.59 5.02 -7.92
CA ILE A 107 -2.21 5.13 -9.24
C ILE A 107 -3.09 3.91 -9.54
N ASN A 108 -4.30 4.19 -10.04
CA ASN A 108 -5.26 3.16 -10.45
C ASN A 108 -4.79 2.39 -11.70
N PRO A 109 -5.32 1.19 -11.97
CA PRO A 109 -4.96 0.41 -13.16
C PRO A 109 -5.08 1.19 -14.49
N ALA A 110 -6.05 2.08 -14.61
CA ALA A 110 -6.28 2.85 -15.85
C ALA A 110 -5.44 4.14 -15.94
N THR A 111 -4.85 4.64 -14.85
CA THR A 111 -4.07 5.89 -14.85
C THR A 111 -2.74 5.70 -15.57
N PRO A 112 -2.41 6.53 -16.56
CA PRO A 112 -1.18 6.37 -17.32
C PRO A 112 0.07 6.64 -16.48
N VAL A 113 1.17 5.90 -16.76
CA VAL A 113 2.44 6.04 -16.02
C VAL A 113 3.05 7.43 -16.20
N TYR A 114 2.89 8.08 -17.36
CA TYR A 114 3.41 9.43 -17.59
C TYR A 114 2.80 10.49 -16.65
N SER A 115 1.65 10.22 -16.02
CA SER A 115 1.07 11.10 -15.01
C SER A 115 1.95 11.30 -13.78
N LEU A 116 2.97 10.45 -13.59
CA LEU A 116 3.93 10.51 -12.49
C LEU A 116 5.06 11.52 -12.75
N GLU A 117 5.36 11.85 -14.01
CA GLU A 117 6.58 12.58 -14.40
C GLU A 117 6.78 13.90 -13.64
N GLU A 118 5.71 14.68 -13.46
CA GLU A 118 5.78 16.01 -12.85
C GLU A 118 5.80 15.99 -11.30
N VAL A 119 5.74 14.79 -10.69
CA VAL A 119 5.65 14.66 -9.24
C VAL A 119 6.72 13.74 -8.64
N LEU A 120 7.66 13.23 -9.44
CA LEU A 120 8.71 12.33 -8.98
C LEU A 120 9.58 12.96 -7.87
N ASP A 121 9.89 14.25 -7.95
CA ASP A 121 10.68 14.96 -6.93
C ASP A 121 9.97 15.09 -5.56
N TYR A 122 8.67 14.77 -5.49
CA TYR A 122 7.84 14.96 -4.28
C TYR A 122 7.47 13.65 -3.59
N ILE A 123 7.89 12.50 -4.12
CA ILE A 123 7.50 11.18 -3.62
C ILE A 123 8.70 10.31 -3.26
N ASP A 124 8.54 9.49 -2.25
CA ASP A 124 9.49 8.44 -1.85
C ASP A 124 9.12 7.08 -2.48
N GLY A 125 7.88 6.94 -2.98
CA GLY A 125 7.43 5.70 -3.59
C GLY A 125 6.19 5.84 -4.46
N ILE A 126 5.97 4.83 -5.28
CA ILE A 126 4.80 4.66 -6.14
C ILE A 126 4.02 3.45 -5.64
N HIS A 127 2.75 3.66 -5.27
CA HIS A 127 1.83 2.60 -4.90
C HIS A 127 1.01 2.19 -6.14
N LEU A 128 1.41 1.08 -6.75
CA LEU A 128 0.78 0.59 -7.99
C LEU A 128 -0.37 -0.36 -7.68
N LEU A 129 -1.61 0.08 -7.96
CA LEU A 129 -2.79 -0.75 -7.82
C LEU A 129 -2.86 -1.79 -8.95
N MET A 130 -2.92 -3.08 -8.57
CA MET A 130 -3.09 -4.20 -9.50
C MET A 130 -4.57 -4.50 -9.75
N VAL A 131 -5.48 -3.96 -8.92
CA VAL A 131 -6.95 -4.07 -9.02
C VAL A 131 -7.56 -2.68 -8.95
N ASN A 132 -8.85 -2.54 -9.28
CA ASN A 132 -9.55 -1.29 -8.99
C ASN A 132 -9.73 -1.13 -7.47
N PRO A 133 -9.44 0.05 -6.89
CA PRO A 133 -9.50 0.24 -5.44
C PRO A 133 -10.91 0.08 -4.87
N GLY A 134 -11.00 -0.26 -3.57
CA GLY A 134 -12.24 -0.28 -2.81
C GLY A 134 -12.71 -1.66 -2.33
N PHE A 135 -12.32 -2.76 -2.95
CA PHE A 135 -12.75 -4.10 -2.55
C PHE A 135 -11.62 -5.12 -2.65
N ALA A 136 -11.51 -6.00 -1.64
CA ALA A 136 -10.62 -7.15 -1.68
C ALA A 136 -11.17 -8.28 -2.57
N GLY A 137 -10.32 -9.25 -2.92
CA GLY A 137 -10.72 -10.48 -3.62
C GLY A 137 -10.98 -10.32 -5.12
N GLN A 138 -10.67 -9.19 -5.73
CA GLN A 138 -10.74 -8.99 -7.17
C GLN A 138 -9.59 -9.70 -7.89
N ASN A 139 -9.78 -10.07 -9.16
CA ASN A 139 -8.67 -10.50 -10.01
C ASN A 139 -7.84 -9.29 -10.43
N ILE A 140 -6.51 -9.47 -10.58
CA ILE A 140 -5.66 -8.41 -11.10
C ILE A 140 -6.11 -7.98 -12.49
N VAL A 141 -5.95 -6.70 -12.79
CA VAL A 141 -6.13 -6.19 -14.15
C VAL A 141 -4.92 -6.60 -14.98
N PRO A 142 -5.05 -7.42 -16.05
CA PRO A 142 -3.91 -8.05 -16.71
C PRO A 142 -2.82 -7.08 -17.22
N SER A 143 -3.21 -5.84 -17.53
CA SER A 143 -2.28 -4.81 -18.01
C SER A 143 -1.36 -4.26 -16.92
N THR A 144 -1.62 -4.51 -15.63
CA THR A 144 -0.88 -3.90 -14.52
C THR A 144 0.52 -4.49 -14.33
N ILE A 145 0.74 -5.77 -14.69
CA ILE A 145 2.10 -6.34 -14.73
C ILE A 145 3.00 -5.55 -15.70
N LYS A 146 2.52 -5.34 -16.94
CA LYS A 146 3.24 -4.52 -17.93
C LYS A 146 3.35 -3.06 -17.51
N LYS A 147 2.41 -2.57 -16.71
CA LYS A 147 2.47 -1.23 -16.15
C LYS A 147 3.58 -1.09 -15.11
N ALA A 148 3.82 -2.12 -14.29
CA ALA A 148 4.95 -2.16 -13.36
C ALA A 148 6.30 -2.05 -14.11
N GLU A 149 6.47 -2.76 -15.24
CA GLU A 149 7.66 -2.61 -16.10
C GLU A 149 7.84 -1.16 -16.56
N LYS A 150 6.77 -0.52 -17.05
CA LYS A 150 6.80 0.89 -17.49
C LYS A 150 7.10 1.88 -16.37
N VAL A 151 6.67 1.60 -15.14
CA VAL A 151 7.03 2.42 -13.97
C VAL A 151 8.54 2.37 -13.75
N MET A 152 9.14 1.18 -13.74
CA MET A 152 10.60 1.04 -13.58
C MET A 152 11.38 1.64 -14.75
N GLU A 153 10.87 1.54 -15.99
CA GLU A 153 11.45 2.21 -17.17
C GLU A 153 11.44 3.73 -17.00
N LEU A 154 10.31 4.31 -16.56
CA LEU A 154 10.18 5.74 -16.30
C LEU A 154 11.15 6.21 -15.21
N LEU A 155 11.20 5.51 -14.08
CA LEU A 155 12.09 5.87 -12.96
C LEU A 155 13.57 5.89 -13.41
N LYS A 156 13.98 4.90 -14.18
CA LYS A 156 15.31 4.84 -14.75
C LYS A 156 15.57 5.98 -15.77
N GLU A 157 14.63 6.24 -16.67
CA GLU A 157 14.74 7.33 -17.66
C GLU A 157 14.91 8.71 -17.00
N LYS A 158 14.19 8.91 -15.89
CA LYS A 158 14.19 10.18 -15.15
C LYS A 158 15.26 10.27 -14.05
N ASN A 159 16.10 9.23 -13.86
CA ASN A 159 17.12 9.12 -12.80
C ASN A 159 16.53 9.18 -11.37
N HIS A 160 15.40 8.53 -11.15
CA HIS A 160 14.70 8.38 -9.87
C HIS A 160 14.65 6.91 -9.41
N GLU A 161 15.73 6.17 -9.59
CA GLU A 161 15.83 4.74 -9.22
C GLU A 161 15.81 4.49 -7.71
N ASP A 162 15.87 5.54 -6.90
CA ASP A 162 15.69 5.55 -5.45
C ASP A 162 14.21 5.51 -5.02
N ILE A 163 13.27 5.82 -5.91
CA ILE A 163 11.83 5.72 -5.64
C ILE A 163 11.40 4.26 -5.56
N ILE A 164 10.74 3.90 -4.47
CA ILE A 164 10.28 2.55 -4.17
C ILE A 164 8.99 2.24 -4.92
N MET A 165 8.86 1.03 -5.50
CA MET A 165 7.59 0.55 -6.04
C MET A 165 6.93 -0.43 -5.06
N GLU A 166 5.75 -0.05 -4.59
CA GLU A 166 4.81 -0.89 -3.86
C GLU A 166 3.74 -1.42 -4.80
N VAL A 167 3.30 -2.67 -4.59
CA VAL A 167 2.25 -3.32 -5.38
C VAL A 167 1.13 -3.82 -4.47
N ASP A 168 -0.11 -3.46 -4.81
CA ASP A 168 -1.30 -3.81 -4.04
C ASP A 168 -2.45 -4.33 -4.92
N GLY A 169 -3.13 -5.33 -4.42
CA GLY A 169 -4.33 -5.95 -5.04
C GLY A 169 -4.06 -7.33 -5.61
N ASN A 170 -4.60 -8.36 -4.93
CA ASN A 170 -4.57 -9.77 -5.32
C ASN A 170 -3.15 -10.31 -5.60
N ILE A 171 -2.19 -9.97 -4.75
CA ILE A 171 -0.81 -10.45 -4.87
C ILE A 171 -0.76 -11.93 -4.45
N THR A 172 -0.68 -12.83 -5.42
CA THR A 172 -0.38 -14.25 -5.22
C THR A 172 1.13 -14.47 -5.12
N LEU A 173 1.58 -15.67 -4.71
CA LEU A 173 3.01 -16.00 -4.70
C LEU A 173 3.64 -15.89 -6.10
N GLU A 174 2.89 -16.26 -7.15
CA GLU A 174 3.33 -16.12 -8.54
C GLU A 174 3.46 -14.65 -8.95
N HIS A 175 2.46 -13.81 -8.60
CA HIS A 175 2.54 -12.36 -8.85
C HIS A 175 3.71 -11.73 -8.11
N ALA A 176 3.94 -12.12 -6.85
CA ALA A 176 5.05 -11.62 -6.05
C ALA A 176 6.42 -11.94 -6.69
N GLU A 177 6.61 -13.17 -7.19
CA GLU A 177 7.82 -13.56 -7.90
C GLU A 177 8.04 -12.75 -9.19
N ILE A 178 6.99 -12.54 -9.98
CA ILE A 178 7.08 -11.77 -11.24
C ILE A 178 7.40 -10.30 -10.94
N LEU A 179 6.65 -9.69 -10.03
CA LEU A 179 6.78 -8.26 -9.71
C LEU A 179 8.09 -7.93 -8.99
N SER A 180 8.60 -8.84 -8.16
CA SER A 180 9.92 -8.71 -7.54
C SER A 180 11.04 -8.65 -8.60
N LYS A 181 10.99 -9.50 -9.65
CA LYS A 181 11.94 -9.47 -10.77
C LYS A 181 11.83 -8.19 -11.61
N ILE A 182 10.66 -7.57 -11.66
CA ILE A 182 10.47 -6.27 -12.32
C ILE A 182 11.07 -5.14 -11.50
N GLY A 183 11.12 -5.26 -10.16
CA GLY A 183 11.70 -4.26 -9.26
C GLY A 183 10.76 -3.76 -8.16
N ALA A 184 9.60 -4.39 -7.95
CA ALA A 184 8.76 -4.09 -6.79
C ALA A 184 9.50 -4.47 -5.50
N SER A 185 9.43 -3.60 -4.50
CA SER A 185 10.13 -3.75 -3.21
C SER A 185 9.17 -3.91 -2.03
N ILE A 186 7.93 -3.42 -2.13
CA ILE A 186 6.89 -3.57 -1.12
C ILE A 186 5.70 -4.33 -1.72
N PHE A 187 5.18 -5.29 -0.97
CA PHE A 187 4.11 -6.19 -1.41
C PHE A 187 2.99 -6.20 -0.37
N VAL A 188 1.82 -5.69 -0.74
CA VAL A 188 0.65 -5.73 0.15
C VAL A 188 0.08 -7.15 0.18
N ALA A 189 0.28 -7.82 1.31
CA ALA A 189 -0.14 -9.20 1.52
C ALA A 189 -1.61 -9.26 1.97
N GLY A 190 -2.46 -9.82 1.11
CA GLY A 190 -3.91 -9.93 1.32
C GLY A 190 -4.41 -11.38 1.39
N THR A 191 -5.67 -11.55 1.01
CA THR A 191 -6.38 -12.85 1.01
C THR A 191 -5.81 -13.87 0.02
N SER A 192 -4.96 -13.45 -0.92
CA SER A 192 -4.41 -14.33 -1.96
C SER A 192 -3.07 -14.98 -1.57
N CYS A 193 -2.43 -14.52 -0.49
CA CYS A 193 -1.14 -15.08 -0.04
C CYS A 193 -1.01 -15.19 1.48
N LEU A 194 -1.48 -14.22 2.27
CA LEU A 194 -1.28 -14.17 3.73
C LEU A 194 -2.50 -14.71 4.49
N PHE A 195 -3.66 -14.07 4.32
CA PHE A 195 -4.88 -14.38 5.06
C PHE A 195 -5.63 -15.57 4.45
N THR A 196 -4.91 -16.68 4.25
CA THR A 196 -5.45 -17.95 3.74
C THR A 196 -5.41 -18.99 4.85
N GLY A 197 -6.53 -19.72 5.05
CA GLY A 197 -6.62 -20.72 6.10
C GLY A 197 -6.87 -20.12 7.49
N ASP A 198 -6.23 -20.67 8.49
CA ASP A 198 -6.39 -20.31 9.90
C ASP A 198 -5.27 -19.32 10.32
N ILE A 199 -5.47 -18.55 11.39
CA ILE A 199 -4.48 -17.61 11.94
C ILE A 199 -3.11 -18.25 12.20
N LYS A 200 -3.09 -19.51 12.63
CA LYS A 200 -1.86 -20.32 12.82
C LYS A 200 -1.02 -20.52 11.54
N ASP A 201 -1.63 -20.32 10.36
CA ASP A 201 -0.97 -20.50 9.07
C ASP A 201 -0.25 -19.22 8.61
N TYR A 202 -0.49 -18.06 9.26
CA TYR A 202 0.02 -16.75 8.81
C TYR A 202 1.54 -16.68 8.81
N ALA A 203 2.23 -17.21 9.84
CA ALA A 203 3.69 -17.24 9.88
C ALA A 203 4.27 -18.03 8.69
N GLN A 204 3.71 -19.21 8.39
CA GLN A 204 4.13 -20.02 7.25
C GLN A 204 3.83 -19.33 5.92
N ASN A 205 2.72 -18.61 5.81
CA ASN A 205 2.34 -17.89 4.60
C ASN A 205 3.26 -16.70 4.36
N LEU A 206 3.68 -15.96 5.41
CA LEU A 206 4.71 -14.91 5.33
C LEU A 206 6.04 -15.48 4.85
N GLU A 207 6.48 -16.61 5.39
CA GLU A 207 7.71 -17.27 4.94
C GLU A 207 7.66 -17.66 3.45
N LYS A 208 6.52 -18.20 2.98
CA LYS A 208 6.32 -18.53 1.56
C LYS A 208 6.39 -17.27 0.68
N LEU A 209 5.75 -16.18 1.09
CA LEU A 209 5.77 -14.92 0.36
C LEU A 209 7.19 -14.36 0.26
N ARG A 210 7.93 -14.30 1.39
CA ARG A 210 9.33 -13.85 1.39
C ARG A 210 10.24 -14.70 0.50
N LYS A 211 10.03 -16.01 0.48
CA LYS A 211 10.75 -16.90 -0.46
C LYS A 211 10.42 -16.62 -1.91
N ALA A 212 9.19 -16.27 -2.24
CA ALA A 212 8.78 -15.93 -3.59
C ALA A 212 9.40 -14.60 -4.07
N ILE A 213 9.49 -13.60 -3.18
CA ILE A 213 10.08 -12.28 -3.47
C ILE A 213 11.59 -12.34 -3.66
N ASN A 214 12.30 -13.20 -2.93
CA ASN A 214 13.77 -13.30 -2.92
C ASN A 214 14.34 -14.32 -3.93
N ARG A 215 13.59 -14.71 -4.96
CA ARG A 215 14.01 -15.69 -5.98
C ARG A 215 14.57 -15.06 -7.24
#